data_8d5e5b27cffb649b6155f5f63806cb3e
#
_entry.id   8d5e5b27cffb649b6155f5f63806cb3e
#
_cell.length_a   1.000
_cell.length_b   1.000
_cell.length_c   1.000
_cell.angle_alpha   90.00
_cell.angle_beta   90.00
_cell.angle_gamma   90.00
#
_symmetry.space_group_name_H-M   'P 1'
#
loop_
_entity.id
_entity.type
_entity.pdbx_description
1 polymer ?
#
loop_
_entity_poly.entity_id
_entity_poly.type
_entity_poly.pdbx_seq_one_letter_code
_entity_poly.pdbx_strand_id
1 'polypeptide(L)'
;MPDKKGRPTKQCSAFIVERTDPGFSVGKAEDKMGIRGSSTCELIFEDCRIPADRMLGVRGRGFQLAMATLDGGRIGIASQALGIAEGALEETVAYVKERKQFGRSISAFQNTQFELAEMKARVEAAKYLVYAAALKKQEAMDGKKIRYSVEAAQAKLIAARTASDVTRRCLQLFGGYGYTRDYPIERMMRDAKITEIYEGTSEVQMMVISGALLK
;
A
#
# COMPACT_ATOMS: atom_id res chain seq x y z
N MET A 1 26.71 14.79 -5.04
CA MET A 1 27.84 15.69 -4.70
C MET A 1 29.09 14.85 -4.56
N PRO A 2 30.23 15.30 -5.03
CA PRO A 2 31.47 14.59 -4.74
C PRO A 2 31.86 14.74 -3.25
N ASP A 3 32.52 13.73 -2.71
CA ASP A 3 33.15 13.81 -1.39
C ASP A 3 34.36 14.77 -1.42
N LYS A 4 35.02 14.95 -0.27
CA LYS A 4 36.24 15.81 -0.19
C LYS A 4 37.40 15.35 -1.10
N LYS A 5 37.29 14.15 -1.71
CA LYS A 5 38.25 13.57 -2.66
C LYS A 5 37.71 13.53 -4.09
N GLY A 6 36.63 14.25 -4.40
CA GLY A 6 36.02 14.34 -5.72
C GLY A 6 35.21 13.09 -6.15
N ARG A 7 34.99 12.08 -5.28
CA ARG A 7 34.26 10.86 -5.62
C ARG A 7 32.75 11.07 -5.50
N PRO A 8 31.92 10.48 -6.37
CA PRO A 8 30.48 10.54 -6.25
C PRO A 8 30.03 10.03 -4.88
N THR A 9 29.28 10.83 -4.14
CA THR A 9 28.66 10.41 -2.89
C THR A 9 27.24 9.96 -3.15
N LYS A 10 26.71 9.04 -2.31
CA LYS A 10 25.29 8.65 -2.30
C LYS A 10 24.37 9.73 -1.71
N GLN A 11 24.83 10.98 -1.63
CA GLN A 11 24.03 12.08 -1.11
C GLN A 11 23.12 12.63 -2.20
N CYS A 12 21.84 12.76 -1.89
CA CYS A 12 20.84 13.42 -2.71
C CYS A 12 20.16 14.55 -1.92
N SER A 13 19.56 15.50 -2.63
CA SER A 13 18.73 16.57 -2.05
C SER A 13 17.34 16.48 -2.67
N ALA A 14 16.33 16.95 -1.95
CA ALA A 14 14.96 17.02 -2.42
C ALA A 14 14.59 18.45 -2.82
N PHE A 15 13.79 18.59 -3.88
CA PHE A 15 13.31 19.87 -4.40
C PHE A 15 11.82 19.78 -4.72
N ILE A 16 11.13 20.92 -4.58
CA ILE A 16 9.78 21.09 -5.09
C ILE A 16 9.89 21.44 -6.57
N VAL A 17 9.17 20.69 -7.43
CA VAL A 17 9.05 20.96 -8.86
C VAL A 17 7.59 21.27 -9.15
N GLU A 18 7.33 22.38 -9.85
CA GLU A 18 5.99 22.77 -10.26
C GLU A 18 5.75 22.35 -11.72
N ARG A 19 4.49 22.08 -12.03
CA ARG A 19 4.10 21.66 -13.39
C ARG A 19 4.45 22.72 -14.47
N THR A 20 4.58 23.96 -14.05
CA THR A 20 4.90 25.11 -14.92
C THR A 20 6.38 25.37 -15.09
N ASP A 21 7.26 24.61 -14.40
CA ASP A 21 8.70 24.81 -14.53
C ASP A 21 9.18 24.46 -15.96
N PRO A 22 9.93 25.37 -16.62
CA PRO A 22 10.46 25.10 -17.93
C PRO A 22 11.35 23.85 -17.93
N GLY A 23 11.15 22.98 -18.92
CA GLY A 23 11.89 21.72 -19.04
C GLY A 23 11.34 20.57 -18.18
N PHE A 24 10.23 20.79 -17.45
CA PHE A 24 9.50 19.71 -16.77
C PHE A 24 8.27 19.32 -17.57
N SER A 25 8.06 18.03 -17.77
CA SER A 25 6.85 17.48 -18.39
C SER A 25 6.45 16.15 -17.77
N VAL A 26 5.20 15.77 -18.00
CA VAL A 26 4.63 14.51 -17.50
C VAL A 26 4.32 13.64 -18.71
N GLY A 27 4.84 12.42 -18.68
CA GLY A 27 4.63 11.42 -19.70
C GLY A 27 3.21 10.87 -19.77
N LYS A 28 2.99 9.89 -20.63
CA LYS A 28 1.71 9.21 -20.81
C LYS A 28 1.30 8.50 -19.50
N ALA A 29 0.01 8.52 -19.21
CA ALA A 29 -0.55 7.72 -18.11
C ALA A 29 -0.48 6.23 -18.44
N GLU A 30 0.04 5.44 -17.49
CA GLU A 30 0.13 3.99 -17.60
C GLU A 30 -1.25 3.32 -17.54
N ASP A 31 -1.48 2.33 -18.42
CA ASP A 31 -2.66 1.46 -18.36
C ASP A 31 -2.40 0.33 -17.36
N LYS A 32 -2.95 0.49 -16.16
CA LYS A 32 -2.68 -0.40 -15.02
C LYS A 32 -3.74 -1.47 -14.84
N MET A 33 -3.36 -2.57 -14.23
CA MET A 33 -4.25 -3.67 -13.81
C MET A 33 -5.37 -3.18 -12.87
N GLY A 34 -5.01 -2.36 -11.88
CA GLY A 34 -5.92 -1.82 -10.84
C GLY A 34 -5.55 -0.39 -10.46
N ILE A 35 -6.28 0.16 -9.47
CA ILE A 35 -6.15 1.57 -9.01
C ILE A 35 -6.13 2.53 -10.22
N ARG A 36 -7.01 2.28 -11.17
CA ARG A 36 -7.06 3.05 -12.44
C ARG A 36 -7.50 4.50 -12.25
N GLY A 37 -8.19 4.80 -11.15
CA GLY A 37 -8.57 6.16 -10.77
C GLY A 37 -7.41 7.06 -10.32
N SER A 38 -6.22 6.49 -10.05
CA SER A 38 -5.01 7.22 -9.72
C SER A 38 -4.01 7.07 -10.86
N SER A 39 -3.70 8.14 -11.59
CA SER A 39 -2.74 8.10 -12.71
C SER A 39 -1.32 7.82 -12.21
N THR A 40 -0.57 7.06 -13.01
CA THR A 40 0.87 6.83 -12.85
C THR A 40 1.53 7.25 -14.14
N CYS A 41 2.51 8.14 -14.07
CA CYS A 41 3.16 8.72 -15.23
C CYS A 41 4.66 8.82 -14.99
N GLU A 42 5.43 8.82 -16.07
CA GLU A 42 6.83 9.22 -16.03
C GLU A 42 6.95 10.74 -15.79
N LEU A 43 7.97 11.14 -15.02
CA LEU A 43 8.34 12.55 -14.86
C LEU A 43 9.60 12.81 -15.69
N ILE A 44 9.51 13.73 -16.64
CA ILE A 44 10.53 14.01 -17.62
C ILE A 44 11.16 15.37 -17.30
N PHE A 45 12.49 15.42 -17.26
CA PHE A 45 13.26 16.62 -16.98
C PHE A 45 14.29 16.83 -18.12
N GLU A 46 14.14 17.93 -18.88
CA GLU A 46 15.02 18.32 -19.98
C GLU A 46 15.54 19.73 -19.69
N ASP A 47 16.79 19.84 -19.29
CA ASP A 47 17.41 21.11 -18.88
C ASP A 47 16.57 21.92 -17.84
N CYS A 48 15.80 21.25 -17.01
CA CYS A 48 14.91 21.84 -16.03
C CYS A 48 15.71 22.49 -14.90
N ARG A 49 15.60 23.81 -14.78
CA ARG A 49 16.29 24.59 -13.74
C ARG A 49 15.34 24.92 -12.61
N ILE A 50 15.62 24.38 -11.42
CA ILE A 50 14.84 24.59 -10.23
C ILE A 50 15.51 25.65 -9.34
N PRO A 51 14.79 26.68 -8.87
CA PRO A 51 15.30 27.68 -7.91
C PRO A 51 15.85 27.02 -6.64
N ALA A 52 16.95 27.53 -6.12
CA ALA A 52 17.63 26.94 -4.95
C ALA A 52 16.80 27.02 -3.66
N ASP A 53 15.91 27.99 -3.55
CA ASP A 53 15.00 28.20 -2.41
C ASP A 53 13.85 27.17 -2.36
N ARG A 54 13.62 26.44 -3.44
CA ARG A 54 12.69 25.29 -3.47
C ARG A 54 13.29 23.99 -2.93
N MET A 55 14.51 24.02 -2.40
CA MET A 55 15.12 22.87 -1.77
C MET A 55 14.40 22.52 -0.46
N LEU A 56 13.99 21.25 -0.31
CA LEU A 56 13.37 20.73 0.89
C LEU A 56 14.43 20.27 1.90
N GLY A 57 14.38 20.84 3.09
CA GLY A 57 15.26 20.47 4.20
C GLY A 57 16.72 20.86 3.97
N VAL A 58 17.65 19.95 4.30
CA VAL A 58 19.09 20.22 4.29
C VAL A 58 19.74 19.57 3.07
N ARG A 59 20.62 20.29 2.40
CA ARG A 59 21.41 19.81 1.25
C ARG A 59 22.11 18.48 1.58
N GLY A 60 21.98 17.50 0.72
CA GLY A 60 22.58 16.17 0.88
C GLY A 60 21.82 15.23 1.82
N ARG A 61 20.67 15.65 2.39
CA ARG A 61 19.83 14.84 3.27
C ARG A 61 18.49 14.41 2.67
N GLY A 62 18.33 14.52 1.37
CA GLY A 62 17.09 14.14 0.67
C GLY A 62 16.73 12.68 0.84
N PHE A 63 17.71 11.76 0.94
CA PHE A 63 17.45 10.35 1.21
C PHE A 63 16.79 10.12 2.58
N GLN A 64 17.23 10.85 3.61
CA GLN A 64 16.62 10.75 4.95
C GLN A 64 15.17 11.25 4.94
N LEU A 65 14.92 12.34 4.22
CA LEU A 65 13.57 12.87 4.03
C LEU A 65 12.67 11.87 3.33
N ALA A 66 13.15 11.26 2.22
CA ALA A 66 12.41 10.22 1.50
C ALA A 66 12.08 9.02 2.39
N MET A 67 13.02 8.54 3.20
CA MET A 67 12.77 7.43 4.12
C MET A 67 11.72 7.76 5.18
N ALA A 68 11.75 8.95 5.74
CA ALA A 68 10.74 9.40 6.71
C ALA A 68 9.33 9.51 6.07
N THR A 69 9.26 9.99 4.83
CA THR A 69 8.01 10.04 4.05
C THR A 69 7.47 8.64 3.78
N LEU A 70 8.33 7.71 3.35
CA LEU A 70 7.96 6.32 3.07
C LEU A 70 7.45 5.57 4.31
N ASP A 71 8.01 5.83 5.50
CA ASP A 71 7.49 5.22 6.73
C ASP A 71 6.03 5.63 7.00
N GLY A 72 5.67 6.89 6.73
CA GLY A 72 4.29 7.35 6.78
C GLY A 72 3.41 6.77 5.67
N GLY A 73 3.92 6.69 4.45
CA GLY A 73 3.26 6.13 3.28
C GLY A 73 2.91 4.66 3.46
N ARG A 74 3.79 3.86 4.08
CA ARG A 74 3.53 2.44 4.40
C ARG A 74 2.27 2.24 5.23
N ILE A 75 2.02 3.09 6.23
CA ILE A 75 0.80 3.05 7.04
C ILE A 75 -0.42 3.40 6.18
N GLY A 76 -0.33 4.38 5.29
CA GLY A 76 -1.38 4.74 4.35
C GLY A 76 -1.75 3.57 3.43
N ILE A 77 -0.76 2.89 2.84
CA ILE A 77 -1.00 1.72 1.99
C ILE A 77 -1.50 0.51 2.79
N ALA A 78 -1.04 0.32 4.02
CA ALA A 78 -1.59 -0.70 4.91
C ALA A 78 -3.09 -0.46 5.18
N SER A 79 -3.48 0.79 5.41
CA SER A 79 -4.88 1.19 5.60
C SER A 79 -5.72 1.00 4.33
N GLN A 80 -5.18 1.32 3.16
CA GLN A 80 -5.82 1.05 1.87
C GLN A 80 -6.05 -0.44 1.66
N ALA A 81 -5.04 -1.27 1.88
CA ALA A 81 -5.14 -2.72 1.76
C ALA A 81 -6.20 -3.29 2.73
N LEU A 82 -6.19 -2.84 3.98
CA LEU A 82 -7.18 -3.21 4.97
C LEU A 82 -8.59 -2.87 4.52
N GLY A 83 -8.84 -1.65 4.05
CA GLY A 83 -10.15 -1.20 3.57
C GLY A 83 -10.64 -2.02 2.37
N ILE A 84 -9.75 -2.40 1.44
CA ILE A 84 -10.10 -3.30 0.32
C ILE A 84 -10.51 -4.69 0.86
N ALA A 85 -9.76 -5.23 1.82
CA ALA A 85 -10.08 -6.54 2.40
C ALA A 85 -11.41 -6.52 3.18
N GLU A 86 -11.67 -5.49 3.98
CA GLU A 86 -12.93 -5.31 4.71
C GLU A 86 -14.10 -5.20 3.74
N GLY A 87 -14.03 -4.32 2.74
CA GLY A 87 -15.09 -4.14 1.75
C GLY A 87 -15.35 -5.42 0.93
N ALA A 88 -14.32 -6.15 0.52
CA ALA A 88 -14.47 -7.41 -0.20
C ALA A 88 -15.18 -8.47 0.66
N LEU A 89 -14.86 -8.53 1.95
CA LEU A 89 -15.50 -9.47 2.86
C LEU A 89 -16.98 -9.09 3.12
N GLU A 90 -17.29 -7.81 3.28
CA GLU A 90 -18.67 -7.31 3.46
C GLU A 90 -19.54 -7.63 2.26
N GLU A 91 -19.09 -7.32 1.05
CA GLU A 91 -19.77 -7.66 -0.20
C GLU A 91 -20.00 -9.17 -0.33
N THR A 92 -19.00 -9.97 0.05
CA THR A 92 -19.09 -11.42 -0.03
C THR A 92 -20.08 -11.98 0.98
N VAL A 93 -20.11 -11.46 2.20
CA VAL A 93 -21.08 -11.88 3.23
C VAL A 93 -22.52 -11.59 2.77
N ALA A 94 -22.76 -10.44 2.14
CA ALA A 94 -24.08 -10.12 1.59
C ALA A 94 -24.44 -11.11 0.48
N TYR A 95 -23.55 -11.30 -0.49
CA TYR A 95 -23.77 -12.18 -1.63
C TYR A 95 -24.06 -13.64 -1.24
N VAL A 96 -23.26 -14.24 -0.34
CA VAL A 96 -23.43 -15.67 0.02
C VAL A 96 -24.72 -15.95 0.79
N LYS A 97 -25.33 -14.94 1.44
CA LYS A 97 -26.63 -15.03 2.10
C LYS A 97 -27.77 -15.11 1.12
N GLU A 98 -27.68 -14.37 0.00
CA GLU A 98 -28.73 -14.30 -1.01
C GLU A 98 -28.60 -15.39 -2.07
N ARG A 99 -27.37 -15.70 -2.49
CA ARG A 99 -27.09 -16.69 -3.54
C ARG A 99 -27.46 -18.10 -3.11
N LYS A 100 -28.28 -18.76 -3.92
CA LYS A 100 -28.72 -20.16 -3.68
C LYS A 100 -28.12 -21.10 -4.71
N GLN A 101 -27.62 -22.22 -4.26
CA GLN A 101 -27.21 -23.37 -5.07
C GLN A 101 -27.50 -24.67 -4.30
N PHE A 102 -27.77 -25.75 -5.03
CA PHE A 102 -28.10 -27.06 -4.43
C PHE A 102 -29.26 -26.96 -3.42
N GLY A 103 -30.26 -26.14 -3.73
CA GLY A 103 -31.50 -25.99 -2.94
C GLY A 103 -31.40 -25.14 -1.68
N ARG A 104 -30.26 -24.50 -1.39
CA ARG A 104 -30.06 -23.65 -0.20
C ARG A 104 -29.11 -22.49 -0.46
N SER A 105 -29.09 -21.51 0.45
CA SER A 105 -28.11 -20.42 0.42
C SER A 105 -26.68 -20.99 0.50
N ILE A 106 -25.73 -20.41 -0.25
CA ILE A 106 -24.35 -20.88 -0.18
C ILE A 106 -23.70 -20.58 1.17
N SER A 107 -24.23 -19.65 1.97
CA SER A 107 -23.81 -19.42 3.36
C SER A 107 -24.14 -20.60 4.29
N ALA A 108 -25.04 -21.51 3.91
CA ALA A 108 -25.37 -22.69 4.69
C ALA A 108 -24.37 -23.85 4.54
N PHE A 109 -23.38 -23.73 3.63
CA PHE A 109 -22.34 -24.74 3.48
C PHE A 109 -21.20 -24.48 4.47
N GLN A 110 -20.79 -25.52 5.18
CA GLN A 110 -19.76 -25.43 6.22
C GLN A 110 -18.44 -24.87 5.69
N ASN A 111 -18.03 -25.28 4.50
CA ASN A 111 -16.81 -24.73 3.87
C ASN A 111 -16.90 -23.21 3.69
N THR A 112 -18.05 -22.69 3.22
CA THR A 112 -18.25 -21.23 3.07
C THR A 112 -18.12 -20.54 4.42
N GLN A 113 -18.69 -21.11 5.48
CA GLN A 113 -18.62 -20.57 6.83
C GLN A 113 -17.17 -20.52 7.35
N PHE A 114 -16.39 -21.58 7.11
CA PHE A 114 -14.98 -21.64 7.51
C PHE A 114 -14.12 -20.63 6.74
N GLU A 115 -14.34 -20.51 5.43
CA GLU A 115 -13.67 -19.49 4.61
C GLU A 115 -13.92 -18.07 5.13
N LEU A 116 -15.18 -17.74 5.40
CA LEU A 116 -15.56 -16.43 5.93
C LEU A 116 -14.97 -16.17 7.33
N ALA A 117 -15.01 -17.16 8.20
CA ALA A 117 -14.48 -17.05 9.56
C ALA A 117 -12.96 -16.80 9.56
N GLU A 118 -12.22 -17.55 8.75
CA GLU A 118 -10.77 -17.38 8.62
C GLU A 118 -10.40 -16.03 8.01
N MET A 119 -11.09 -15.62 6.93
CA MET A 119 -10.88 -14.30 6.33
C MET A 119 -11.14 -13.17 7.33
N LYS A 120 -12.25 -13.25 8.10
CA LYS A 120 -12.57 -12.27 9.13
C LYS A 120 -11.48 -12.19 10.20
N ALA A 121 -10.98 -13.32 10.69
CA ALA A 121 -9.92 -13.34 11.69
C ALA A 121 -8.62 -12.69 11.18
N ARG A 122 -8.25 -12.95 9.92
CA ARG A 122 -7.06 -12.34 9.28
C ARG A 122 -7.22 -10.82 9.09
N VAL A 123 -8.40 -10.38 8.67
CA VAL A 123 -8.70 -8.95 8.50
C VAL A 123 -8.61 -8.22 9.85
N GLU A 124 -9.18 -8.79 10.91
CA GLU A 124 -9.08 -8.20 12.25
C GLU A 124 -7.62 -8.14 12.75
N ALA A 125 -6.84 -9.20 12.55
CA ALA A 125 -5.42 -9.19 12.92
C ALA A 125 -4.64 -8.09 12.16
N ALA A 126 -4.87 -7.93 10.85
CA ALA A 126 -4.28 -6.86 10.06
C ALA A 126 -4.71 -5.47 10.56
N LYS A 127 -5.98 -5.29 10.94
CA LYS A 127 -6.53 -4.06 11.48
C LYS A 127 -5.80 -3.60 12.74
N TYR A 128 -5.60 -4.50 13.70
CA TYR A 128 -4.86 -4.18 14.91
C TYR A 128 -3.41 -3.76 14.63
N LEU A 129 -2.73 -4.38 13.67
CA LEU A 129 -1.37 -3.98 13.29
C LEU A 129 -1.35 -2.59 12.63
N VAL A 130 -2.32 -2.28 11.77
CA VAL A 130 -2.45 -0.97 11.13
C VAL A 130 -2.68 0.12 12.18
N TYR A 131 -3.60 -0.11 13.10
CA TYR A 131 -3.92 0.85 14.16
C TYR A 131 -2.75 1.04 15.12
N ALA A 132 -2.06 -0.04 15.51
CA ALA A 132 -0.87 0.05 16.36
C ALA A 132 0.24 0.89 15.70
N ALA A 133 0.47 0.70 14.40
CA ALA A 133 1.44 1.49 13.64
C ALA A 133 1.03 2.97 13.55
N ALA A 134 -0.26 3.25 13.31
CA ALA A 134 -0.80 4.61 13.26
C ALA A 134 -0.66 5.33 14.61
N LEU A 135 -1.00 4.68 15.71
CA LEU A 135 -0.85 5.24 17.05
C LEU A 135 0.62 5.54 17.37
N LYS A 136 1.52 4.64 17.00
CA LYS A 136 2.96 4.85 17.23
C LYS A 136 3.52 6.01 16.39
N LYS A 137 3.03 6.18 15.16
CA LYS A 137 3.32 7.37 14.35
C LYS A 137 2.80 8.64 15.03
N GLN A 138 1.57 8.62 15.55
CA GLN A 138 1.00 9.77 16.27
C GLN A 138 1.86 10.15 17.48
N GLU A 139 2.28 9.17 18.28
CA GLU A 139 3.18 9.43 19.42
C GLU A 139 4.51 10.07 19.02
N ALA A 140 5.07 9.67 17.86
CA ALA A 140 6.28 10.29 17.32
C ALA A 140 6.03 11.75 16.88
N MET A 141 4.86 12.02 16.30
CA MET A 141 4.44 13.38 15.92
C MET A 141 4.20 14.27 17.14
N ASP A 142 3.71 13.71 18.24
CA ASP A 142 3.50 14.40 19.53
C ASP A 142 4.83 14.65 20.28
N GLY A 143 5.98 14.39 19.64
CA GLY A 143 7.30 14.72 20.16
C GLY A 143 7.99 13.60 20.93
N LYS A 144 7.42 12.40 21.03
CA LYS A 144 8.13 11.26 21.61
C LYS A 144 9.28 10.84 20.70
N LYS A 145 10.46 10.61 21.27
CA LYS A 145 11.66 10.15 20.54
C LYS A 145 11.59 8.63 20.24
N ILE A 146 10.61 8.23 19.44
CA ILE A 146 10.40 6.84 19.03
C ILE A 146 10.48 6.72 17.51
N ARG A 147 10.81 5.51 17.04
CA ARG A 147 10.74 5.13 15.61
C ARG A 147 9.56 4.19 15.43
N TYR A 148 8.90 4.30 14.30
CA TYR A 148 7.76 3.45 13.92
C TYR A 148 7.97 2.70 12.59
N SER A 149 9.20 2.73 12.06
CA SER A 149 9.52 2.12 10.75
C SER A 149 9.24 0.61 10.71
N VAL A 150 9.49 -0.10 11.83
CA VAL A 150 9.26 -1.55 11.92
C VAL A 150 7.77 -1.86 11.96
N GLU A 151 7.02 -1.15 12.78
CA GLU A 151 5.57 -1.30 12.90
C GLU A 151 4.86 -0.94 11.59
N ALA A 152 5.29 0.13 10.92
CA ALA A 152 4.79 0.50 9.61
C ALA A 152 5.05 -0.60 8.56
N ALA A 153 6.26 -1.19 8.58
CA ALA A 153 6.61 -2.30 7.69
C ALA A 153 5.81 -3.57 7.99
N GLN A 154 5.61 -3.91 9.26
CA GLN A 154 4.80 -5.05 9.69
C GLN A 154 3.33 -4.88 9.27
N ALA A 155 2.76 -3.71 9.54
CA ALA A 155 1.38 -3.39 9.16
C ALA A 155 1.19 -3.50 7.65
N LYS A 156 2.10 -2.90 6.85
CA LYS A 156 2.02 -2.93 5.38
C LYS A 156 2.18 -4.35 4.83
N LEU A 157 3.12 -5.12 5.33
CA LEU A 157 3.35 -6.49 4.89
C LEU A 157 2.12 -7.38 5.12
N ILE A 158 1.56 -7.34 6.34
CA ILE A 158 0.44 -8.20 6.71
C ILE A 158 -0.85 -7.72 6.04
N ALA A 159 -1.16 -6.41 6.05
CA ALA A 159 -2.38 -5.90 5.45
C ALA A 159 -2.42 -6.17 3.93
N ALA A 160 -1.31 -5.94 3.20
CA ALA A 160 -1.24 -6.19 1.76
C ALA A 160 -1.45 -7.67 1.41
N ARG A 161 -0.77 -8.58 2.11
CA ARG A 161 -0.94 -10.03 1.93
C ARG A 161 -2.36 -10.49 2.28
N THR A 162 -2.94 -9.94 3.35
CA THR A 162 -4.32 -10.23 3.75
C THR A 162 -5.29 -9.77 2.67
N ALA A 163 -5.13 -8.56 2.12
CA ALA A 163 -5.99 -8.05 1.07
C ALA A 163 -5.93 -8.92 -0.20
N SER A 164 -4.74 -9.31 -0.63
CA SER A 164 -4.57 -10.19 -1.79
C SER A 164 -5.21 -11.58 -1.59
N ASP A 165 -5.05 -12.19 -0.40
CA ASP A 165 -5.65 -13.48 -0.10
C ASP A 165 -7.18 -13.39 0.03
N VAL A 166 -7.67 -12.42 0.80
CA VAL A 166 -9.11 -12.23 1.05
C VAL A 166 -9.86 -11.93 -0.25
N THR A 167 -9.40 -10.98 -1.06
CA THR A 167 -10.08 -10.62 -2.31
C THR A 167 -10.13 -11.79 -3.30
N ARG A 168 -9.05 -12.58 -3.39
CA ARG A 168 -9.00 -13.80 -4.22
C ARG A 168 -10.02 -14.86 -3.74
N ARG A 169 -10.10 -15.09 -2.44
CA ARG A 169 -11.06 -16.06 -1.84
C ARG A 169 -12.50 -15.57 -1.96
N CYS A 170 -12.72 -14.29 -1.74
CA CYS A 170 -14.02 -13.64 -1.96
C CYS A 170 -14.50 -13.81 -3.41
N LEU A 171 -13.64 -13.51 -4.39
CA LEU A 171 -13.95 -13.72 -5.80
C LEU A 171 -14.33 -15.17 -6.10
N GLN A 172 -13.63 -16.13 -5.49
CA GLN A 172 -13.95 -17.54 -5.63
C GLN A 172 -15.36 -17.88 -5.11
N LEU A 173 -15.79 -17.27 -3.99
CA LEU A 173 -17.13 -17.48 -3.44
C LEU A 173 -18.24 -16.88 -4.31
N PHE A 174 -17.95 -15.85 -5.09
CA PHE A 174 -18.87 -15.33 -6.12
C PHE A 174 -18.99 -16.25 -7.34
N GLY A 175 -18.02 -17.13 -7.56
CA GLY A 175 -18.01 -18.03 -8.74
C GLY A 175 -17.92 -17.23 -10.04
N GLY A 176 -18.66 -17.64 -11.08
CA GLY A 176 -18.67 -16.99 -12.39
C GLY A 176 -19.06 -15.52 -12.34
N TYR A 177 -19.97 -15.13 -11.46
CA TYR A 177 -20.33 -13.72 -11.26
C TYR A 177 -19.20 -12.86 -10.73
N GLY A 178 -18.31 -13.42 -9.90
CA GLY A 178 -17.12 -12.72 -9.44
C GLY A 178 -16.11 -12.41 -10.55
N TYR A 179 -16.19 -13.13 -11.68
CA TYR A 179 -15.29 -12.94 -12.82
C TYR A 179 -15.84 -11.94 -13.86
N THR A 180 -17.08 -11.49 -13.69
CA THR A 180 -17.70 -10.44 -14.50
C THR A 180 -17.53 -9.06 -13.81
N ARG A 181 -17.81 -7.98 -14.55
CA ARG A 181 -17.76 -6.62 -14.01
C ARG A 181 -19.06 -6.17 -13.36
N ASP A 182 -20.03 -7.06 -13.22
CA ASP A 182 -21.33 -6.75 -12.61
C ASP A 182 -21.22 -6.57 -11.08
N TYR A 183 -20.21 -7.18 -10.49
CA TYR A 183 -19.87 -7.07 -9.07
C TYR A 183 -18.50 -6.42 -8.87
N PRO A 184 -18.31 -5.67 -7.77
CA PRO A 184 -17.05 -4.94 -7.54
C PRO A 184 -15.85 -5.85 -7.18
N ILE A 185 -16.09 -7.13 -6.91
CA ILE A 185 -15.09 -8.01 -6.32
C ILE A 185 -13.88 -8.26 -7.25
N GLU A 186 -14.08 -8.34 -8.57
CA GLU A 186 -12.98 -8.48 -9.53
C GLU A 186 -12.06 -7.26 -9.52
N ARG A 187 -12.65 -6.05 -9.38
CA ARG A 187 -11.89 -4.81 -9.26
C ARG A 187 -11.12 -4.77 -7.94
N MET A 188 -11.76 -5.14 -6.82
CA MET A 188 -11.10 -5.19 -5.51
C MET A 188 -9.88 -6.14 -5.53
N MET A 189 -9.97 -7.28 -6.22
CA MET A 189 -8.85 -8.20 -6.38
C MET A 189 -7.71 -7.58 -7.19
N ARG A 190 -8.01 -6.88 -8.29
CA ARG A 190 -7.00 -6.18 -9.09
C ARG A 190 -6.35 -5.03 -8.31
N ASP A 191 -7.15 -4.27 -7.57
CA ASP A 191 -6.71 -3.13 -6.77
C ASP A 191 -5.86 -3.58 -5.57
N ALA A 192 -6.18 -4.70 -4.93
CA ALA A 192 -5.42 -5.24 -3.82
C ALA A 192 -3.97 -5.58 -4.20
N LYS A 193 -3.73 -6.07 -5.42
CA LYS A 193 -2.41 -6.56 -5.84
C LYS A 193 -1.32 -5.50 -5.76
N ILE A 194 -1.62 -4.25 -6.11
CA ILE A 194 -0.60 -3.18 -6.07
C ILE A 194 -0.09 -2.90 -4.66
N THR A 195 -0.90 -3.18 -3.63
CA THR A 195 -0.52 -2.92 -2.23
C THR A 195 0.66 -3.76 -1.76
N GLU A 196 0.97 -4.87 -2.43
CA GLU A 196 2.17 -5.68 -2.19
C GLU A 196 3.43 -5.10 -2.87
N ILE A 197 3.26 -4.20 -3.84
CA ILE A 197 4.33 -3.74 -4.75
C ILE A 197 4.81 -2.34 -4.40
N TYR A 198 3.93 -1.34 -4.44
CA TYR A 198 4.33 0.05 -4.23
C TYR A 198 4.56 0.39 -2.74
N GLU A 199 5.14 1.57 -2.46
CA GLU A 199 5.60 2.02 -1.14
C GLU A 199 6.57 1.00 -0.48
N GLY A 200 7.34 0.32 -1.32
CA GLY A 200 8.24 -0.78 -0.99
C GLY A 200 7.55 -2.13 -1.06
N THR A 201 8.11 -3.03 -1.87
CA THR A 201 7.56 -4.38 -2.03
C THR A 201 7.50 -5.15 -0.72
N SER A 202 6.77 -6.27 -0.70
CA SER A 202 6.75 -7.17 0.47
C SER A 202 8.15 -7.58 0.93
N GLU A 203 9.09 -7.76 -0.01
CA GLU A 203 10.50 -8.08 0.27
C GLU A 203 11.21 -6.92 0.96
N VAL A 204 10.95 -5.68 0.53
CA VAL A 204 11.49 -4.48 1.19
C VAL A 204 10.97 -4.36 2.63
N GLN A 205 9.69 -4.66 2.87
CA GLN A 205 9.15 -4.69 4.23
C GLN A 205 9.86 -5.75 5.08
N MET A 206 10.07 -6.95 4.55
CA MET A 206 10.80 -8.02 5.24
C MET A 206 12.25 -7.62 5.54
N MET A 207 12.93 -6.88 4.63
CA MET A 207 14.27 -6.34 4.88
C MET A 207 14.29 -5.35 6.06
N VAL A 208 13.28 -4.47 6.16
CA VAL A 208 13.17 -3.52 7.29
C VAL A 208 12.98 -4.26 8.60
N ILE A 209 12.07 -5.24 8.62
CA ILE A 209 11.75 -6.03 9.81
C ILE A 209 12.96 -6.87 10.24
N SER A 210 13.57 -7.62 9.33
CA SER A 210 14.72 -8.47 9.63
C SER A 210 15.95 -7.67 10.06
N GLY A 211 16.18 -6.51 9.43
CA GLY A 211 17.26 -5.61 9.79
C GLY A 211 17.13 -5.02 11.21
N ALA A 212 15.93 -4.96 11.77
CA ALA A 212 15.70 -4.59 13.15
C ALA A 212 15.80 -5.79 14.11
N LEU A 213 15.35 -6.97 13.68
CA LEU A 213 15.34 -8.20 14.46
C LEU A 213 16.77 -8.76 14.69
N LEU A 214 17.66 -8.57 13.71
CA LEU A 214 19.02 -9.15 13.71
C LEU A 214 20.10 -8.17 14.21
N LYS A 215 19.73 -7.03 14.75
CA LYS A 215 20.64 -6.09 15.44
C LYS A 215 20.83 -6.48 16.88
#